data_0511016b6a0e5785abb5e619dc03125d
#
_entry.id   0511016b6a0e5785abb5e619dc03125d
#
_cell.length_a   1.000
_cell.length_b   1.000
_cell.length_c   1.000
_cell.angle_alpha   90.00
_cell.angle_beta   90.00
_cell.angle_gamma   90.00
#
_symmetry.space_group_name_H-M   'P 1'
#
loop_
_entity.id
_entity.type
_entity.pdbx_description
1 polymer ?
#
loop_
_entity_poly.entity_id
_entity_poly.type
_entity_poly.pdbx_seq_one_letter_code
_entity_poly.pdbx_strand_id
1 'polypeptide(L)'
;MKRVILSIAVIASIVAVTSCDKQKQWNHKEREKVRNEVKAYRERAYLRNLEEMEFDQFSNDVVDAIEVDYPIYTAFIEMPGRGDTVEVYVVSTIVSELHADAHNMRKIYPYKTLVREGILPPDLDRQAQRAFYECFANKVNNFYPSTTAFVNAVLADTTSTSQIAQMQSQCAAGLFDWVVEVDEVVFYD
;
A
#
# COMPACT_ATOMS: atom_id res chain seq x y z
N MET A 1 -64.58 -22.63 16.98
CA MET A 1 -63.53 -22.01 16.18
C MET A 1 -62.66 -20.98 16.93
N LYS A 2 -62.54 -21.09 18.28
CA LYS A 2 -61.70 -20.11 19.06
C LYS A 2 -60.42 -20.69 19.68
N ARG A 3 -60.12 -21.97 19.45
CA ARG A 3 -58.95 -22.66 20.07
C ARG A 3 -57.77 -22.90 19.13
N VAL A 4 -57.90 -22.61 17.85
CA VAL A 4 -56.80 -22.84 16.83
C VAL A 4 -55.93 -21.60 16.63
N ILE A 5 -56.40 -20.41 16.98
CA ILE A 5 -55.66 -19.16 16.79
C ILE A 5 -54.55 -18.92 17.83
N LEU A 6 -54.67 -19.58 19.01
CA LEU A 6 -53.71 -19.36 20.11
C LEU A 6 -52.39 -20.17 19.92
N SER A 7 -52.41 -21.22 19.10
CA SER A 7 -51.23 -22.09 18.90
C SER A 7 -50.24 -21.56 17.83
N ILE A 8 -50.69 -20.67 16.95
CA ILE A 8 -49.81 -20.12 15.88
C ILE A 8 -48.99 -18.93 16.39
N ALA A 9 -49.50 -18.21 17.40
CA ALA A 9 -48.78 -17.04 17.96
C ALA A 9 -47.55 -17.42 18.82
N VAL A 10 -47.53 -18.64 19.38
CA VAL A 10 -46.41 -19.10 20.24
C VAL A 10 -45.24 -19.63 19.42
N ILE A 11 -45.48 -20.15 18.20
CA ILE A 11 -44.40 -20.69 17.34
C ILE A 11 -43.63 -19.56 16.63
N ALA A 12 -44.28 -18.42 16.33
CA ALA A 12 -43.62 -17.27 15.71
C ALA A 12 -42.66 -16.53 16.67
N SER A 13 -42.82 -16.70 17.99
CA SER A 13 -41.97 -16.02 18.98
C SER A 13 -40.66 -16.77 19.29
N ILE A 14 -40.52 -18.03 18.89
CA ILE A 14 -39.36 -18.86 19.23
C ILE A 14 -38.28 -18.78 18.12
N VAL A 15 -38.65 -18.38 16.89
CA VAL A 15 -37.68 -18.29 15.77
C VAL A 15 -36.85 -17.00 15.80
N ALA A 16 -37.24 -16.01 16.60
CA ALA A 16 -36.53 -14.73 16.67
C ALA A 16 -35.35 -14.69 17.66
N VAL A 17 -35.03 -15.77 18.36
CA VAL A 17 -34.04 -15.75 19.46
C VAL A 17 -32.76 -16.54 19.15
N THR A 18 -32.66 -17.22 18.01
CA THR A 18 -31.49 -18.08 17.69
C THR A 18 -30.52 -17.51 16.67
N SER A 19 -30.63 -16.25 16.27
CA SER A 19 -29.69 -15.58 15.40
C SER A 19 -28.93 -14.45 16.12
N CYS A 20 -28.54 -14.68 17.37
CA CYS A 20 -27.40 -13.95 17.93
C CYS A 20 -26.12 -14.69 17.53
N ASP A 21 -25.79 -14.70 16.23
CA ASP A 21 -24.41 -14.90 15.84
C ASP A 21 -23.59 -13.84 16.58
N LYS A 22 -22.62 -14.32 17.37
CA LYS A 22 -21.79 -13.49 18.24
C LYS A 22 -20.98 -12.55 17.37
N GLN A 23 -21.55 -11.40 17.01
CA GLN A 23 -20.83 -10.35 16.32
C GLN A 23 -19.62 -9.96 17.18
N LYS A 24 -18.45 -10.33 16.72
CA LYS A 24 -17.21 -9.93 17.39
C LYS A 24 -16.93 -8.48 17.06
N GLN A 25 -16.73 -7.71 18.11
CA GLN A 25 -16.20 -6.36 18.02
C GLN A 25 -14.69 -6.39 17.83
N TRP A 26 -14.15 -5.30 17.33
CA TRP A 26 -12.70 -5.09 17.32
C TRP A 26 -12.17 -5.05 18.74
N ASN A 27 -11.05 -5.70 18.95
CA ASN A 27 -10.27 -5.66 20.18
C ASN A 27 -8.80 -5.79 19.83
N HIS A 28 -7.92 -5.66 20.81
CA HIS A 28 -6.47 -5.71 20.60
C HIS A 28 -6.01 -6.95 19.80
N LYS A 29 -6.55 -8.13 20.11
CA LYS A 29 -6.19 -9.37 19.43
C LYS A 29 -6.62 -9.39 17.97
N GLU A 30 -7.81 -8.86 17.67
CA GLU A 30 -8.33 -8.80 16.31
C GLU A 30 -7.59 -7.75 15.47
N ARG A 31 -7.25 -6.60 16.06
CA ARG A 31 -6.40 -5.58 15.45
C ARG A 31 -5.01 -6.14 15.12
N GLU A 32 -4.41 -6.90 16.05
CA GLU A 32 -3.10 -7.52 15.85
C GLU A 32 -3.08 -8.50 14.67
N LYS A 33 -4.16 -9.25 14.44
CA LYS A 33 -4.27 -10.13 13.27
C LYS A 33 -4.18 -9.35 11.96
N VAL A 34 -4.91 -8.24 11.86
CA VAL A 34 -4.91 -7.41 10.64
C VAL A 34 -3.56 -6.71 10.49
N ARG A 35 -2.94 -6.22 11.57
CA ARG A 35 -1.57 -5.70 11.51
C ARG A 35 -0.57 -6.73 10.98
N ASN A 36 -0.70 -8.00 11.36
CA ASN A 36 0.16 -9.06 10.84
C ASN A 36 -0.06 -9.32 9.33
N GLU A 37 -1.26 -9.06 8.81
CA GLU A 37 -1.50 -9.09 7.36
C GLU A 37 -0.84 -7.90 6.67
N VAL A 38 -0.89 -6.70 7.25
CA VAL A 38 -0.18 -5.51 6.74
C VAL A 38 1.34 -5.73 6.71
N LYS A 39 1.91 -6.52 7.63
CA LYS A 39 3.35 -6.88 7.62
C LYS A 39 3.80 -7.61 6.34
N ALA A 40 2.89 -8.27 5.62
CA ALA A 40 3.22 -8.88 4.34
C ALA A 40 3.65 -7.85 3.28
N TYR A 41 3.31 -6.59 3.46
CA TYR A 41 3.69 -5.48 2.58
C TYR A 41 5.00 -4.80 2.97
N ARG A 42 5.62 -5.18 4.11
CA ARG A 42 6.81 -4.52 4.67
C ARG A 42 7.97 -4.42 3.70
N GLU A 43 8.19 -5.44 2.87
CA GLU A 43 9.31 -5.50 1.92
C GLU A 43 9.03 -4.76 0.61
N ARG A 44 7.81 -4.20 0.43
CA ARG A 44 7.48 -3.47 -0.78
C ARG A 44 8.02 -2.05 -0.73
N ALA A 45 8.47 -1.58 -1.87
CA ALA A 45 9.18 -0.32 -2.16
C ALA A 45 9.17 0.76 -1.04
N TYR A 46 8.11 1.55 -0.93
CA TYR A 46 8.02 2.62 0.06
C TYR A 46 8.13 2.10 1.50
N LEU A 47 7.40 1.02 1.82
CA LEU A 47 7.27 0.51 3.19
C LEU A 47 8.58 -0.08 3.73
N ARG A 48 9.43 -0.64 2.87
CA ARG A 48 10.74 -1.17 3.26
C ARG A 48 11.72 -0.10 3.78
N ASN A 49 11.47 1.16 3.46
CA ASN A 49 12.32 2.28 3.86
C ASN A 49 11.86 2.97 5.15
N LEU A 50 10.68 2.59 5.67
CA LEU A 50 10.19 3.09 6.96
C LEU A 50 11.01 2.46 8.10
N GLU A 51 11.29 3.23 9.14
CA GLU A 51 11.78 2.69 10.39
C GLU A 51 10.71 1.82 11.06
N GLU A 52 11.10 0.96 12.01
CA GLU A 52 10.14 0.03 12.63
C GLU A 52 8.96 0.75 13.28
N MET A 53 9.24 1.83 13.99
CA MET A 53 8.22 2.64 14.65
C MET A 53 7.29 3.36 13.65
N GLU A 54 7.82 3.81 12.52
CA GLU A 54 7.03 4.41 11.44
C GLU A 54 6.13 3.36 10.77
N PHE A 55 6.64 2.15 10.55
CA PHE A 55 5.86 1.06 9.98
C PHE A 55 4.77 0.56 10.94
N ASP A 56 5.05 0.53 12.24
CA ASP A 56 4.04 0.20 13.24
C ASP A 56 2.92 1.24 13.27
N GLN A 57 3.26 2.53 13.18
CA GLN A 57 2.27 3.61 13.07
C GLN A 57 1.44 3.45 11.79
N PHE A 58 2.09 3.30 10.63
CA PHE A 58 1.44 3.03 9.35
C PHE A 58 0.46 1.84 9.44
N SER A 59 0.90 0.75 10.07
CA SER A 59 0.07 -0.45 10.23
C SER A 59 -1.15 -0.18 11.12
N ASN A 60 -1.01 0.66 12.15
CA ASN A 60 -2.14 1.09 12.98
C ASN A 60 -3.12 1.96 12.18
N ASP A 61 -2.61 2.90 11.37
CA ASP A 61 -3.44 3.80 10.56
C ASP A 61 -4.28 3.01 9.53
N VAL A 62 -3.69 1.96 8.93
CA VAL A 62 -4.42 1.03 8.06
C VAL A 62 -5.54 0.31 8.82
N VAL A 63 -5.25 -0.21 10.02
CA VAL A 63 -6.26 -0.90 10.84
C VAL A 63 -7.35 0.05 11.30
N ASP A 64 -7.00 1.27 11.70
CA ASP A 64 -7.95 2.30 12.12
C ASP A 64 -8.90 2.67 10.98
N ALA A 65 -8.38 2.84 9.75
CA ALA A 65 -9.21 3.09 8.58
C ALA A 65 -10.18 1.94 8.27
N ILE A 66 -9.71 0.69 8.37
CA ILE A 66 -10.57 -0.49 8.22
C ILE A 66 -11.65 -0.53 9.31
N GLU A 67 -11.31 -0.26 10.57
CA GLU A 67 -12.24 -0.28 11.69
C GLU A 67 -13.33 0.79 11.55
N VAL A 68 -13.00 1.95 11.01
CA VAL A 68 -13.96 3.02 10.71
C VAL A 68 -15.01 2.57 9.70
N ASP A 69 -14.60 1.93 8.62
CA ASP A 69 -15.52 1.49 7.56
C ASP A 69 -16.22 0.16 7.90
N TYR A 70 -15.58 -0.67 8.71
CA TYR A 70 -16.10 -1.96 9.18
C TYR A 70 -16.10 -2.02 10.71
N PRO A 71 -17.04 -1.36 11.41
CA PRO A 71 -17.03 -1.26 12.88
C PRO A 71 -17.27 -2.60 13.59
N ILE A 72 -17.71 -3.63 12.86
CA ILE A 72 -17.91 -4.99 13.38
C ILE A 72 -16.86 -5.91 12.76
N TYR A 73 -15.94 -6.44 13.57
CA TYR A 73 -14.86 -7.30 13.10
C TYR A 73 -15.35 -8.53 12.33
N THR A 74 -16.44 -9.18 12.80
CA THR A 74 -17.01 -10.34 12.10
C THR A 74 -17.43 -9.99 10.67
N ALA A 75 -18.04 -8.82 10.45
CA ALA A 75 -18.43 -8.38 9.11
C ALA A 75 -17.22 -8.17 8.18
N PHE A 76 -16.12 -7.67 8.71
CA PHE A 76 -14.88 -7.52 7.97
C PHE A 76 -14.22 -8.87 7.63
N ILE A 77 -14.13 -9.80 8.62
CA ILE A 77 -13.39 -11.06 8.42
C ILE A 77 -14.11 -12.05 7.50
N GLU A 78 -15.44 -11.97 7.44
CA GLU A 78 -16.30 -12.86 6.64
C GLU A 78 -16.57 -12.31 5.23
N MET A 79 -16.14 -11.11 4.92
CA MET A 79 -16.37 -10.50 3.61
C MET A 79 -15.60 -11.23 2.50
N PRO A 80 -16.20 -11.46 1.32
CA PRO A 80 -15.48 -11.96 0.16
C PRO A 80 -14.39 -10.96 -0.29
N GLY A 81 -13.22 -11.45 -0.66
CA GLY A 81 -12.13 -10.60 -1.16
C GLY A 81 -11.44 -9.76 -0.07
N ARG A 82 -11.48 -10.20 1.19
CA ARG A 82 -10.87 -9.48 2.32
C ARG A 82 -9.39 -9.13 2.11
N GLY A 83 -8.60 -10.03 1.49
CA GLY A 83 -7.20 -9.76 1.18
C GLY A 83 -7.03 -8.56 0.26
N ASP A 84 -7.85 -8.48 -0.79
CA ASP A 84 -7.86 -7.35 -1.72
C ASP A 84 -8.28 -6.06 -1.01
N THR A 85 -9.19 -6.17 -0.04
CA THR A 85 -9.63 -5.04 0.80
C THR A 85 -8.48 -4.51 1.64
N VAL A 86 -7.70 -5.37 2.31
CA VAL A 86 -6.51 -4.94 3.08
C VAL A 86 -5.52 -4.22 2.15
N GLU A 87 -5.29 -4.73 0.94
CA GLU A 87 -4.42 -4.07 -0.04
C GLU A 87 -4.94 -2.68 -0.43
N VAL A 88 -6.24 -2.52 -0.65
CA VAL A 88 -6.85 -1.21 -0.93
C VAL A 88 -6.59 -0.22 0.20
N TYR A 89 -6.71 -0.63 1.47
CA TYR A 89 -6.42 0.24 2.61
C TYR A 89 -4.93 0.55 2.75
N VAL A 90 -4.04 -0.41 2.50
CA VAL A 90 -2.60 -0.16 2.42
C VAL A 90 -2.29 0.92 1.36
N VAL A 91 -2.83 0.75 0.15
CA VAL A 91 -2.65 1.73 -0.94
C VAL A 91 -3.24 3.10 -0.56
N SER A 92 -4.46 3.15 -0.03
CA SER A 92 -5.10 4.42 0.32
C SER A 92 -4.37 5.15 1.44
N THR A 93 -3.84 4.45 2.44
CA THR A 93 -3.02 5.04 3.51
C THR A 93 -1.72 5.61 2.95
N ILE A 94 -1.02 4.89 2.06
CA ILE A 94 0.16 5.43 1.37
C ILE A 94 -0.21 6.68 0.58
N VAL A 95 -1.31 6.66 -0.18
CA VAL A 95 -1.76 7.79 -1.01
C VAL A 95 -2.11 9.02 -0.17
N SER A 96 -2.66 8.82 1.04
CA SER A 96 -2.98 9.94 1.95
C SER A 96 -1.72 10.66 2.46
N GLU A 97 -0.60 9.96 2.54
CA GLU A 97 0.68 10.48 3.03
C GLU A 97 1.60 10.96 1.90
N LEU A 98 1.46 10.41 0.70
CA LEU A 98 2.37 10.63 -0.42
C LEU A 98 1.76 11.51 -1.50
N HIS A 99 2.40 12.63 -1.75
CA HIS A 99 2.25 13.38 -3.00
C HIS A 99 3.42 13.02 -3.93
N ALA A 100 3.19 13.05 -5.26
CA ALA A 100 4.26 12.85 -6.23
C ALA A 100 5.12 14.13 -6.35
N ASP A 101 5.87 14.44 -5.32
CA ASP A 101 6.83 15.54 -5.23
C ASP A 101 8.25 15.03 -4.93
N ALA A 102 9.23 15.92 -5.07
CA ALA A 102 10.64 15.58 -4.88
C ALA A 102 10.96 15.05 -3.47
N HIS A 103 10.26 15.52 -2.44
CA HIS A 103 10.47 15.10 -1.06
C HIS A 103 10.02 13.64 -0.86
N ASN A 104 8.83 13.30 -1.34
CA ASN A 104 8.28 11.95 -1.25
C ASN A 104 9.02 10.96 -2.17
N MET A 105 9.42 11.39 -3.38
CA MET A 105 10.27 10.57 -4.25
C MET A 105 11.57 10.17 -3.55
N ARG A 106 12.16 11.06 -2.76
CA ARG A 106 13.37 10.76 -1.98
C ARG A 106 13.11 9.76 -0.84
N LYS A 107 11.92 9.76 -0.23
CA LYS A 107 11.53 8.77 0.79
C LYS A 107 11.34 7.40 0.18
N ILE A 108 10.66 7.32 -0.96
CA ILE A 108 10.38 6.06 -1.66
C ILE A 108 11.67 5.46 -2.23
N TYR A 109 12.52 6.30 -2.81
CA TYR A 109 13.77 5.93 -3.46
C TYR A 109 14.94 6.73 -2.86
N PRO A 110 15.46 6.31 -1.68
CA PRO A 110 16.57 7.01 -1.04
C PRO A 110 17.80 7.07 -1.93
N TYR A 111 18.53 8.20 -1.91
CA TYR A 111 19.72 8.42 -2.73
C TYR A 111 20.74 7.28 -2.63
N LYS A 112 21.01 6.81 -1.41
CA LYS A 112 21.95 5.69 -1.19
C LYS A 112 21.52 4.40 -1.88
N THR A 113 20.21 4.17 -1.98
CA THR A 113 19.66 3.01 -2.69
C THR A 113 19.87 3.16 -4.18
N LEU A 114 19.56 4.32 -4.76
CA LEU A 114 19.75 4.60 -6.18
C LEU A 114 21.23 4.53 -6.61
N VAL A 115 22.14 4.96 -5.73
CA VAL A 115 23.60 4.80 -5.96
C VAL A 115 24.00 3.33 -5.96
N ARG A 116 23.54 2.56 -4.99
CA ARG A 116 23.82 1.12 -4.90
C ARG A 116 23.28 0.34 -6.10
N GLU A 117 22.16 0.77 -6.63
CA GLU A 117 21.52 0.18 -7.82
C GLU A 117 22.11 0.72 -9.13
N GLY A 118 23.15 1.58 -9.07
CA GLY A 118 23.83 2.13 -10.24
C GLY A 118 23.03 3.21 -10.99
N ILE A 119 21.87 3.61 -10.48
CA ILE A 119 20.99 4.60 -11.11
C ILE A 119 21.56 6.02 -11.00
N LEU A 120 22.26 6.32 -9.91
CA LEU A 120 22.85 7.63 -9.67
C LEU A 120 24.36 7.53 -9.37
N PRO A 121 25.16 8.53 -9.77
CA PRO A 121 26.54 8.65 -9.34
C PRO A 121 26.65 8.85 -7.81
N PRO A 122 27.76 8.38 -7.18
CA PRO A 122 27.90 8.35 -5.72
C PRO A 122 28.12 9.73 -5.08
N ASP A 123 28.60 10.71 -5.82
CA ASP A 123 29.12 11.97 -5.26
C ASP A 123 28.27 13.20 -5.62
N LEU A 124 26.96 13.04 -5.80
CA LEU A 124 26.08 14.16 -6.08
C LEU A 124 25.90 15.03 -4.83
N ASP A 125 26.10 16.33 -5.00
CA ASP A 125 25.77 17.32 -3.97
C ASP A 125 24.25 17.43 -3.73
N ARG A 126 23.84 18.19 -2.71
CA ARG A 126 22.43 18.34 -2.34
C ARG A 126 21.59 19.00 -3.44
N GLN A 127 22.19 19.90 -4.22
CA GLN A 127 21.48 20.61 -5.29
C GLN A 127 21.23 19.66 -6.48
N ALA A 128 22.22 18.88 -6.87
CA ALA A 128 22.09 17.86 -7.89
C ALA A 128 21.07 16.77 -7.51
N GLN A 129 21.15 16.27 -6.26
CA GLN A 129 20.13 15.34 -5.75
C GLN A 129 18.72 15.92 -5.84
N ARG A 130 18.52 17.18 -5.45
CA ARG A 130 17.23 17.87 -5.53
C ARG A 130 16.76 17.96 -6.99
N ALA A 131 17.62 18.38 -7.91
CA ALA A 131 17.30 18.47 -9.34
C ALA A 131 16.85 17.11 -9.90
N PHE A 132 17.51 16.03 -9.50
CA PHE A 132 17.10 14.67 -9.87
C PHE A 132 15.68 14.35 -9.38
N TYR A 133 15.39 14.55 -8.10
CA TYR A 133 14.07 14.22 -7.55
C TYR A 133 12.96 15.12 -8.13
N GLU A 134 13.24 16.38 -8.45
CA GLU A 134 12.30 17.26 -9.16
C GLU A 134 12.03 16.75 -10.59
N CYS A 135 13.08 16.35 -11.32
CA CYS A 135 12.92 15.71 -12.65
C CYS A 135 12.08 14.43 -12.54
N PHE A 136 12.41 13.57 -11.61
CA PHE A 136 11.71 12.29 -11.43
C PHE A 136 10.26 12.48 -11.05
N ALA A 137 9.95 13.36 -10.09
CA ALA A 137 8.57 13.69 -9.71
C ALA A 137 7.76 14.24 -10.90
N ASN A 138 8.36 15.11 -11.71
CA ASN A 138 7.71 15.63 -12.90
C ASN A 138 7.39 14.52 -13.93
N LYS A 139 8.32 13.57 -14.16
CA LYS A 139 8.06 12.44 -15.05
C LYS A 139 6.92 11.56 -14.53
N VAL A 140 6.91 11.27 -13.22
CA VAL A 140 5.85 10.50 -12.56
C VAL A 140 4.50 11.18 -12.75
N ASN A 141 4.40 12.49 -12.45
CA ASN A 141 3.16 13.26 -12.58
C ASN A 141 2.65 13.35 -14.03
N ASN A 142 3.56 13.35 -15.01
CA ASN A 142 3.17 13.38 -16.43
C ASN A 142 2.73 12.02 -16.97
N PHE A 143 3.19 10.93 -16.37
CA PHE A 143 2.92 9.58 -16.85
C PHE A 143 1.72 8.93 -16.15
N TYR A 144 1.64 9.03 -14.83
CA TYR A 144 0.57 8.40 -14.07
C TYR A 144 -0.65 9.32 -13.95
N PRO A 145 -1.87 8.82 -14.25
CA PRO A 145 -3.08 9.63 -14.22
C PRO A 145 -3.52 10.06 -12.81
N SER A 146 -3.00 9.39 -11.78
CA SER A 146 -3.28 9.69 -10.37
C SER A 146 -2.18 9.20 -9.45
N THR A 147 -2.12 9.74 -8.23
CA THR A 147 -1.23 9.24 -7.17
C THR A 147 -1.49 7.77 -6.86
N THR A 148 -2.75 7.33 -6.86
CA THR A 148 -3.12 5.91 -6.67
C THR A 148 -2.50 5.01 -7.74
N ALA A 149 -2.57 5.42 -9.02
CA ALA A 149 -1.96 4.66 -10.11
C ALA A 149 -0.44 4.55 -9.96
N PHE A 150 0.22 5.62 -9.52
CA PHE A 150 1.64 5.61 -9.21
C PHE A 150 1.96 4.69 -8.02
N VAL A 151 1.23 4.80 -6.91
CA VAL A 151 1.46 3.95 -5.72
C VAL A 151 1.27 2.47 -6.05
N ASN A 152 0.26 2.12 -6.82
CA ASN A 152 0.07 0.75 -7.29
C ASN A 152 1.27 0.26 -8.11
N ALA A 153 1.79 1.10 -9.01
CA ALA A 153 2.99 0.76 -9.78
C ALA A 153 4.22 0.60 -8.87
N VAL A 154 4.41 1.48 -7.86
CA VAL A 154 5.49 1.37 -6.87
C VAL A 154 5.40 0.07 -6.08
N LEU A 155 4.20 -0.32 -5.64
CA LEU A 155 4.00 -1.58 -4.90
C LEU A 155 4.19 -2.82 -5.76
N ALA A 156 3.89 -2.73 -7.05
CA ALA A 156 4.10 -3.81 -8.03
C ALA A 156 5.54 -3.85 -8.57
N ASP A 157 6.32 -2.78 -8.39
CA ASP A 157 7.66 -2.63 -8.96
C ASP A 157 8.66 -3.53 -8.24
N THR A 158 9.08 -4.58 -8.92
CA THR A 158 10.05 -5.57 -8.42
C THR A 158 11.31 -5.66 -9.27
N THR A 159 11.43 -4.87 -10.36
CA THR A 159 12.51 -5.05 -11.35
C THR A 159 13.12 -3.72 -11.80
N SER A 160 14.44 -3.76 -12.12
CA SER A 160 15.18 -2.63 -12.71
C SER A 160 14.70 -2.21 -14.10
N THR A 161 13.88 -3.01 -14.76
CA THR A 161 13.30 -2.74 -16.09
C THR A 161 11.93 -2.08 -16.04
N SER A 162 11.45 -1.74 -14.85
CA SER A 162 10.15 -1.08 -14.68
C SER A 162 10.11 0.30 -15.35
N GLN A 163 8.90 0.77 -15.63
CA GLN A 163 8.68 2.14 -16.11
C GLN A 163 9.25 3.18 -15.14
N ILE A 164 9.22 2.90 -13.85
CA ILE A 164 9.77 3.77 -12.80
C ILE A 164 11.30 3.85 -12.92
N ALA A 165 11.98 2.71 -13.06
CA ALA A 165 13.43 2.65 -13.26
C ALA A 165 13.85 3.37 -14.55
N GLN A 166 13.09 3.25 -15.64
CA GLN A 166 13.33 3.99 -16.87
C GLN A 166 13.24 5.51 -16.67
N MET A 167 12.25 6.00 -15.92
CA MET A 167 12.13 7.43 -15.60
C MET A 167 13.31 7.93 -14.80
N GLN A 168 13.76 7.14 -13.81
CA GLN A 168 14.94 7.44 -12.99
C GLN A 168 16.20 7.53 -13.85
N SER A 169 16.44 6.52 -14.69
CA SER A 169 17.60 6.48 -15.60
C SER A 169 17.59 7.64 -16.60
N GLN A 170 16.44 7.99 -17.14
CA GLN A 170 16.32 9.15 -18.04
C GLN A 170 16.64 10.48 -17.34
N CYS A 171 16.26 10.64 -16.07
CA CYS A 171 16.62 11.83 -15.30
C CYS A 171 18.11 11.86 -15.00
N ALA A 172 18.72 10.73 -14.64
CA ALA A 172 20.15 10.63 -14.39
C ALA A 172 20.96 10.94 -15.65
N ALA A 173 20.59 10.36 -16.79
CA ALA A 173 21.26 10.61 -18.08
C ALA A 173 21.13 12.08 -18.50
N GLY A 174 19.94 12.67 -18.39
CA GLY A 174 19.70 14.05 -18.82
C GLY A 174 20.35 15.12 -17.94
N LEU A 175 20.60 14.84 -16.65
CA LEU A 175 21.16 15.80 -15.72
C LEU A 175 22.67 15.63 -15.50
N PHE A 176 23.20 14.41 -15.64
CA PHE A 176 24.55 14.07 -15.20
C PHE A 176 25.37 13.34 -16.27
N ASP A 177 24.86 13.17 -17.49
CA ASP A 177 25.42 12.29 -18.53
C ASP A 177 25.72 10.86 -18.00
N TRP A 178 24.95 10.43 -17.02
CA TRP A 178 25.10 9.15 -16.35
C TRP A 178 24.29 8.08 -17.07
N VAL A 179 25.02 7.14 -17.71
CA VAL A 179 24.38 6.01 -18.40
C VAL A 179 24.31 4.83 -17.45
N VAL A 180 23.10 4.37 -17.19
CA VAL A 180 22.86 3.12 -16.44
C VAL A 180 23.13 1.98 -17.42
N GLU A 181 24.20 1.21 -17.21
CA GLU A 181 24.38 -0.07 -17.91
C GLU A 181 23.31 -1.04 -17.39
N VAL A 182 22.21 -1.14 -18.12
CA VAL A 182 21.26 -2.23 -17.92
C VAL A 182 21.90 -3.45 -18.59
N ASP A 183 22.30 -4.44 -17.80
CA ASP A 183 22.74 -5.72 -18.34
C ASP A 183 21.64 -6.23 -19.28
N GLU A 184 21.91 -6.26 -20.58
CA GLU A 184 21.03 -6.87 -21.57
C GLU A 184 20.84 -8.32 -21.15
N VAL A 185 19.64 -8.68 -20.76
CA VAL A 185 19.24 -10.08 -20.60
C VAL A 185 19.26 -10.69 -22.00
N VAL A 186 20.38 -11.30 -22.35
CA VAL A 186 20.51 -12.06 -23.58
C VAL A 186 19.62 -13.28 -23.45
N PHE A 187 18.46 -13.25 -24.08
CA PHE A 187 17.65 -14.44 -24.30
C PHE A 187 18.39 -15.31 -25.33
N TYR A 188 18.94 -16.42 -24.89
CA TYR A 188 19.34 -17.49 -25.79
C TYR A 188 18.09 -18.25 -26.22
N ASP A 189 17.78 -18.18 -27.52
CA ASP A 189 16.76 -19.03 -28.17
C ASP A 189 17.18 -20.52 -28.15
#